data_5b4dd57fafda079e35d6c61113183e77
#
_entry.id   5b4dd57fafda079e35d6c61113183e77
#
_cell.length_a   1.000
_cell.length_b   1.000
_cell.length_c   1.000
_cell.angle_alpha   90.00
_cell.angle_beta   90.00
_cell.angle_gamma   90.00
#
_symmetry.space_group_name_H-M   'P 1'
#
loop_
_entity.id
_entity.type
_entity.pdbx_description
1 polymer ?
#
loop_
_entity_poly.entity_id
_entity_poly.type
_entity_poly.pdbx_seq_one_letter_code
_entity_poly.pdbx_strand_id
1 'polypeptide(L)'
;MSSLLDVPLPRRMHRLPVVRLVHGRAAERAWSWDLRDQWTREWWPQGITWAGERLLVSWYSRRDGGSRISVVDLVARCYAHVPLLTPDGEPLRVHAGGLAWDDGWLYVAATARGFWTLHVDDLAFTAGRAARSTSDERRRDPATWPARRLHRPTLPGSDDPFRWSFMDLAPPGWSSSEERKRRSGVETTTASPRPLLAGEYGRGGKSTRLARLEMSNGQPVGDLHALGEGPAGMQGVTTYADALLVSTSAGPWRRGSLHLAGGPSTELSETDVDQGAPGTLPELAGRAGRPADELASGPFRRAAPIGVEDLTRDDLGRLWTVGEHPGRRAVLRLHG
;
A
#
# COMPACT_ATOMS: atom_id res chain seq x y z
N MET A 1 -6.51 -25.63 5.73
CA MET A 1 -6.17 -24.20 5.76
C MET A 1 -5.92 -23.73 4.34
N SER A 2 -6.67 -22.76 3.86
CA SER A 2 -6.45 -22.17 2.54
C SER A 2 -5.18 -21.31 2.57
N SER A 3 -4.44 -21.29 1.46
CA SER A 3 -3.23 -20.49 1.34
C SER A 3 -3.27 -19.62 0.08
N LEU A 4 -2.62 -18.46 0.11
CA LEU A 4 -2.42 -17.66 -1.09
C LEU A 4 -1.60 -18.41 -2.16
N LEU A 5 -0.81 -19.40 -1.75
CA LEU A 5 -0.04 -20.26 -2.65
C LEU A 5 -0.92 -21.21 -3.46
N ASP A 6 -2.10 -21.55 -2.94
CA ASP A 6 -3.06 -22.44 -3.60
C ASP A 6 -3.88 -21.73 -4.70
N VAL A 7 -3.80 -20.39 -4.78
CA VAL A 7 -4.54 -19.62 -5.79
C VAL A 7 -3.91 -19.88 -7.17
N PRO A 8 -4.66 -20.47 -8.13
CA PRO A 8 -4.17 -20.62 -9.50
C PRO A 8 -3.92 -19.28 -10.17
N LEU A 9 -2.78 -19.11 -10.82
CA LEU A 9 -2.34 -17.86 -11.41
C LEU A 9 -2.32 -17.93 -12.96
N PRO A 10 -3.47 -17.84 -13.64
CA PRO A 10 -3.58 -18.08 -15.08
C PRO A 10 -3.09 -16.91 -15.95
N ARG A 11 -2.92 -15.72 -15.38
CA ARG A 11 -2.54 -14.51 -16.12
C ARG A 11 -1.04 -14.28 -16.03
N ARG A 12 -0.46 -13.59 -17.00
CA ARG A 12 0.98 -13.35 -17.07
C ARG A 12 1.32 -11.89 -16.84
N MET A 13 2.41 -11.69 -16.09
CA MET A 13 3.10 -10.40 -15.99
C MET A 13 4.31 -10.36 -16.92
N HIS A 14 4.65 -9.18 -17.41
CA HIS A 14 5.78 -8.96 -18.28
C HIS A 14 6.80 -8.06 -17.60
N ARG A 15 8.05 -8.49 -17.53
CA ARG A 15 9.12 -7.64 -17.05
C ARG A 15 9.34 -6.49 -18.05
N LEU A 16 9.39 -5.27 -17.52
CA LEU A 16 9.66 -4.08 -18.31
C LEU A 16 11.09 -3.58 -18.10
N PRO A 17 11.70 -2.96 -19.13
CA PRO A 17 12.85 -2.10 -18.90
C PRO A 17 12.42 -0.92 -18.00
N VAL A 18 13.29 -0.53 -17.08
CA VAL A 18 13.02 0.64 -16.24
C VAL A 18 13.25 1.91 -17.06
N VAL A 19 12.17 2.66 -17.28
CA VAL A 19 12.17 3.96 -17.93
C VAL A 19 12.01 5.05 -16.88
N ARG A 20 13.07 5.70 -16.47
CA ARG A 20 13.06 6.67 -15.37
C ARG A 20 12.08 7.82 -15.56
N LEU A 21 11.76 8.20 -16.81
CA LEU A 21 10.76 9.24 -17.11
C LEU A 21 9.33 8.83 -16.76
N VAL A 22 9.05 7.52 -16.69
CA VAL A 22 7.73 6.96 -16.37
C VAL A 22 7.71 6.36 -14.96
N HIS A 23 8.72 5.56 -14.64
CA HIS A 23 8.79 4.75 -13.43
C HIS A 23 9.38 5.49 -12.22
N GLY A 24 9.96 6.68 -12.41
CA GLY A 24 10.63 7.44 -11.36
C GLY A 24 12.11 7.13 -11.22
N ARG A 25 12.83 7.99 -10.48
CA ARG A 25 14.28 7.89 -10.30
C ARG A 25 14.68 6.71 -9.40
N ALA A 26 13.83 6.36 -8.44
CA ALA A 26 14.05 5.26 -7.50
C ALA A 26 13.66 3.89 -8.05
N ALA A 27 13.10 3.79 -9.26
CA ALA A 27 12.72 2.50 -9.82
C ALA A 27 13.95 1.63 -10.13
N GLU A 28 13.96 0.42 -9.57
CA GLU A 28 14.97 -0.61 -9.77
C GLU A 28 14.49 -1.68 -10.75
N ARG A 29 13.23 -2.12 -10.58
CA ARG A 29 12.60 -3.13 -11.42
C ARG A 29 11.14 -2.78 -11.67
N ALA A 30 10.62 -3.19 -12.83
CA ALA A 30 9.25 -2.96 -13.21
C ALA A 30 8.63 -4.19 -13.89
N TRP A 31 7.34 -4.42 -13.62
CA TRP A 31 6.53 -5.46 -14.26
C TRP A 31 5.19 -4.87 -14.67
N SER A 32 4.76 -5.12 -15.90
CA SER A 32 3.42 -4.77 -16.38
C SER A 32 2.46 -5.95 -16.25
N TRP A 33 1.20 -5.62 -16.21
CA TRP A 33 0.09 -6.55 -16.32
C TRP A 33 -0.05 -7.07 -17.74
N ASP A 34 -0.90 -8.07 -17.98
CA ASP A 34 -1.29 -8.44 -19.34
C ASP A 34 -1.94 -7.26 -20.08
N LEU A 35 -2.08 -7.35 -21.40
CA LEU A 35 -2.58 -6.24 -22.22
C LEU A 35 -3.98 -5.78 -21.81
N ARG A 36 -4.83 -6.70 -21.34
CA ARG A 36 -6.17 -6.37 -20.92
C ARG A 36 -6.17 -5.51 -19.67
N ASP A 37 -5.47 -5.96 -18.62
CA ASP A 37 -5.37 -5.21 -17.37
C ASP A 37 -4.51 -3.96 -17.49
N GLN A 38 -3.55 -3.97 -18.42
CA GLN A 38 -2.73 -2.79 -18.72
C GLN A 38 -3.55 -1.63 -19.30
N TRP A 39 -4.59 -1.93 -20.12
CA TRP A 39 -5.32 -0.92 -20.87
C TRP A 39 -6.77 -0.73 -20.44
N THR A 40 -7.30 -1.57 -19.55
CA THR A 40 -8.67 -1.40 -19.07
C THR A 40 -8.89 -0.01 -18.47
N ARG A 41 -10.03 0.60 -18.74
CA ARG A 41 -10.46 1.87 -18.13
C ARG A 41 -11.43 1.66 -16.98
N GLU A 42 -11.87 0.43 -16.78
CA GLU A 42 -12.79 0.06 -15.73
C GLU A 42 -12.08 -0.19 -14.40
N TRP A 43 -11.06 -1.02 -14.42
CA TRP A 43 -10.34 -1.44 -13.23
C TRP A 43 -9.09 -0.61 -13.01
N TRP A 44 -8.89 -0.13 -11.78
CA TRP A 44 -7.79 0.74 -11.39
C TRP A 44 -7.04 0.15 -10.20
N PRO A 45 -5.75 -0.17 -10.33
CA PRO A 45 -4.94 -0.65 -9.22
C PRO A 45 -4.67 0.49 -8.22
N GLN A 46 -4.65 0.16 -6.94
CA GLN A 46 -4.53 1.13 -5.85
C GLN A 46 -3.55 0.65 -4.76
N GLY A 47 -4.03 -0.14 -3.79
CA GLY A 47 -3.24 -0.63 -2.68
C GLY A 47 -2.28 -1.74 -3.08
N ILE A 48 -1.18 -1.87 -2.33
CA ILE A 48 -0.17 -2.92 -2.52
C ILE A 48 0.33 -3.39 -1.15
N THR A 49 0.49 -4.71 -0.97
CA THR A 49 1.11 -5.27 0.24
C THR A 49 1.87 -6.55 -0.05
N TRP A 50 2.89 -6.83 0.74
CA TRP A 50 3.64 -8.07 0.69
C TRP A 50 3.02 -9.10 1.64
N ALA A 51 2.73 -10.30 1.14
CA ALA A 51 2.10 -11.39 1.87
C ALA A 51 2.99 -12.65 1.81
N GLY A 52 4.17 -12.58 2.41
CA GLY A 52 5.17 -13.63 2.43
C GLY A 52 5.76 -13.88 1.04
N GLU A 53 5.27 -14.90 0.32
CA GLU A 53 5.77 -15.25 -1.02
C GLU A 53 4.96 -14.62 -2.16
N ARG A 54 3.92 -13.86 -1.85
CA ARG A 54 3.02 -13.21 -2.81
C ARG A 54 2.96 -11.71 -2.60
N LEU A 55 2.81 -11.00 -3.69
CA LEU A 55 2.46 -9.59 -3.66
C LEU A 55 0.96 -9.47 -3.93
N LEU A 56 0.26 -8.70 -3.11
CA LEU A 56 -1.16 -8.43 -3.28
C LEU A 56 -1.34 -7.00 -3.80
N VAL A 57 -2.19 -6.83 -4.81
CA VAL A 57 -2.54 -5.52 -5.35
C VAL A 57 -4.05 -5.39 -5.44
N SER A 58 -4.61 -4.38 -4.79
CA SER A 58 -6.04 -4.09 -4.89
C SER A 58 -6.38 -3.34 -6.17
N TRP A 59 -7.62 -3.54 -6.62
CA TRP A 59 -8.22 -2.81 -7.73
C TRP A 59 -9.65 -2.45 -7.39
N TYR A 60 -10.09 -1.29 -7.81
CA TYR A 60 -11.50 -0.94 -7.77
C TYR A 60 -12.07 -0.77 -9.19
N SER A 61 -13.37 -1.04 -9.32
CA SER A 61 -14.10 -0.78 -10.56
C SER A 61 -14.68 0.63 -10.57
N ARG A 62 -14.52 1.33 -11.67
CA ARG A 62 -15.17 2.63 -11.90
C ARG A 62 -16.62 2.51 -12.38
N ARG A 63 -17.04 1.32 -12.79
CA ARG A 63 -18.41 1.08 -13.30
C ARG A 63 -19.29 0.46 -12.25
N ASP A 64 -18.95 -0.74 -11.82
CA ASP A 64 -19.82 -1.55 -10.95
C ASP A 64 -19.52 -1.34 -9.46
N GLY A 65 -18.46 -0.60 -9.14
CA GLY A 65 -18.07 -0.31 -7.76
C GLY A 65 -17.62 -1.53 -6.96
N GLY A 66 -17.30 -2.66 -7.59
CA GLY A 66 -16.67 -3.80 -6.93
C GLY A 66 -15.17 -3.60 -6.77
N SER A 67 -14.56 -4.41 -5.89
CA SER A 67 -13.11 -4.44 -5.68
C SER A 67 -12.59 -5.87 -5.82
N ARG A 68 -11.34 -6.01 -6.19
CA ARG A 68 -10.65 -7.31 -6.32
C ARG A 68 -9.20 -7.19 -5.89
N ILE A 69 -8.58 -8.30 -5.51
CA ILE A 69 -7.15 -8.40 -5.24
C ILE A 69 -6.48 -9.18 -6.37
N SER A 70 -5.38 -8.68 -6.90
CA SER A 70 -4.45 -9.49 -7.66
C SER A 70 -3.49 -10.18 -6.71
N VAL A 71 -3.49 -11.52 -6.72
CA VAL A 71 -2.45 -12.35 -6.10
C VAL A 71 -1.36 -12.52 -7.14
N VAL A 72 -0.15 -12.06 -6.85
CA VAL A 72 0.96 -11.95 -7.81
C VAL A 72 2.15 -12.79 -7.35
N ASP A 73 2.64 -13.63 -8.24
CA ASP A 73 3.94 -14.31 -8.14
C ASP A 73 4.93 -13.64 -9.08
N LEU A 74 5.87 -12.88 -8.53
CA LEU A 74 6.88 -12.18 -9.32
C LEU A 74 8.01 -13.07 -9.82
N VAL A 75 8.21 -14.24 -9.21
CA VAL A 75 9.21 -15.24 -9.65
C VAL A 75 8.67 -15.96 -10.87
N ALA A 76 7.48 -16.53 -10.78
CA ALA A 76 6.78 -17.17 -11.89
C ALA A 76 6.25 -16.15 -12.92
N ARG A 77 6.17 -14.88 -12.57
CA ARG A 77 5.59 -13.79 -13.37
C ARG A 77 4.15 -14.08 -13.78
N CYS A 78 3.36 -14.50 -12.82
CA CYS A 78 1.96 -14.84 -12.99
C CYS A 78 1.10 -14.14 -11.96
N TYR A 79 -0.19 -13.99 -12.24
CA TYR A 79 -1.16 -13.45 -11.29
C TYR A 79 -2.58 -13.95 -11.56
N ALA A 80 -3.44 -13.77 -10.57
CA ALA A 80 -4.87 -13.97 -10.67
C ALA A 80 -5.62 -12.83 -9.98
N HIS A 81 -6.82 -12.55 -10.43
CA HIS A 81 -7.73 -11.69 -9.70
C HIS A 81 -8.64 -12.52 -8.79
N VAL A 82 -8.88 -12.00 -7.60
CA VAL A 82 -9.77 -12.57 -6.59
C VAL A 82 -10.77 -11.47 -6.20
N PRO A 83 -12.04 -11.55 -6.64
CA PRO A 83 -13.07 -10.60 -6.24
C PRO A 83 -13.27 -10.58 -4.73
N LEU A 84 -13.43 -9.38 -4.18
CA LEU A 84 -13.76 -9.19 -2.78
C LEU A 84 -15.29 -9.14 -2.61
N LEU A 85 -15.77 -9.84 -1.60
CA LEU A 85 -17.19 -9.89 -1.27
C LEU A 85 -17.44 -9.31 0.12
N THR A 86 -18.63 -8.80 0.35
CA THR A 86 -19.14 -8.51 1.70
C THR A 86 -19.40 -9.83 2.44
N PRO A 87 -19.63 -9.81 3.77
CA PRO A 87 -20.06 -11.01 4.50
C PRO A 87 -21.33 -11.65 3.94
N ASP A 88 -22.19 -10.86 3.32
CA ASP A 88 -23.46 -11.32 2.71
C ASP A 88 -23.27 -11.87 1.29
N GLY A 89 -22.02 -11.93 0.78
CA GLY A 89 -21.70 -12.47 -0.54
C GLY A 89 -21.84 -11.48 -1.70
N GLU A 90 -22.18 -10.23 -1.44
CA GLU A 90 -22.27 -9.18 -2.47
C GLU A 90 -20.88 -8.59 -2.81
N PRO A 91 -20.66 -8.03 -4.01
CA PRO A 91 -19.41 -7.38 -4.35
C PRO A 91 -19.04 -6.28 -3.35
N LEU A 92 -17.83 -6.35 -2.80
CA LEU A 92 -17.32 -5.33 -1.88
C LEU A 92 -17.00 -4.05 -2.66
N ARG A 93 -17.79 -3.00 -2.42
CA ARG A 93 -17.72 -1.71 -3.15
C ARG A 93 -16.95 -0.69 -2.33
N VAL A 94 -15.62 -0.70 -2.47
CA VAL A 94 -14.71 0.23 -1.80
C VAL A 94 -13.64 0.71 -2.79
N HIS A 95 -12.99 1.83 -2.47
CA HIS A 95 -11.87 2.32 -3.29
C HIS A 95 -10.63 1.42 -3.16
N ALA A 96 -10.49 0.74 -2.00
CA ALA A 96 -9.39 -0.15 -1.69
C ALA A 96 -8.00 0.51 -1.89
N GLY A 97 -7.87 1.78 -1.45
CA GLY A 97 -6.69 2.63 -1.69
C GLY A 97 -5.43 2.17 -0.99
N GLY A 98 -5.54 1.35 0.06
CA GLY A 98 -4.41 0.78 0.77
C GLY A 98 -4.65 -0.65 1.20
N LEU A 99 -3.57 -1.42 1.30
CA LEU A 99 -3.55 -2.79 1.77
C LEU A 99 -2.51 -2.97 2.86
N ALA A 100 -2.79 -3.87 3.81
CA ALA A 100 -1.79 -4.36 4.75
C ALA A 100 -2.02 -5.84 5.02
N TRP A 101 -0.94 -6.58 5.27
CA TRP A 101 -0.99 -8.04 5.50
C TRP A 101 -0.31 -8.43 6.80
N ASP A 102 -0.96 -9.24 7.62
CA ASP A 102 -0.45 -9.75 8.88
C ASP A 102 -0.90 -11.19 9.14
N ASP A 103 0.01 -12.13 9.01
CA ASP A 103 -0.18 -13.54 9.38
C ASP A 103 -1.57 -14.12 8.99
N GLY A 104 -1.89 -14.06 7.71
CA GLY A 104 -3.18 -14.52 7.17
C GLY A 104 -4.29 -13.47 7.15
N TRP A 105 -4.13 -12.33 7.80
CA TRP A 105 -5.09 -11.24 7.79
C TRP A 105 -4.76 -10.21 6.71
N LEU A 106 -5.73 -9.91 5.87
CA LEU A 106 -5.67 -8.81 4.91
C LEU A 106 -6.55 -7.66 5.40
N TYR A 107 -5.97 -6.47 5.47
CA TYR A 107 -6.66 -5.21 5.76
C TYR A 107 -6.83 -4.45 4.46
N VAL A 108 -8.06 -3.93 4.21
CA VAL A 108 -8.41 -3.21 2.96
C VAL A 108 -9.03 -1.87 3.31
N ALA A 109 -8.39 -0.79 2.94
CA ALA A 109 -8.87 0.58 3.15
C ALA A 109 -10.20 0.84 2.45
N ALA A 110 -11.15 1.43 3.17
CA ALA A 110 -12.50 1.75 2.67
C ALA A 110 -12.80 3.25 2.69
N THR A 111 -11.77 4.09 2.64
CA THR A 111 -11.79 5.56 2.67
C THR A 111 -12.63 6.11 3.82
N ALA A 112 -13.80 6.69 3.57
CA ALA A 112 -14.66 7.30 4.60
C ALA A 112 -15.34 6.27 5.53
N ARG A 113 -15.22 4.98 5.25
CA ARG A 113 -15.90 3.91 6.00
C ARG A 113 -15.02 3.16 6.97
N GLY A 114 -13.70 3.47 7.06
CA GLY A 114 -12.74 2.71 7.85
C GLY A 114 -11.97 1.70 7.00
N PHE A 115 -11.80 0.47 7.49
CA PHE A 115 -11.15 -0.61 6.74
C PHE A 115 -11.83 -1.96 6.99
N TRP A 116 -11.75 -2.83 6.00
CA TRP A 116 -12.24 -4.20 6.08
C TRP A 116 -11.12 -5.15 6.47
N THR A 117 -11.46 -6.20 7.24
CA THR A 117 -10.59 -7.34 7.51
C THR A 117 -11.09 -8.58 6.77
N LEU A 118 -10.15 -9.30 6.16
CA LEU A 118 -10.34 -10.60 5.52
C LEU A 118 -9.32 -11.58 6.11
N HIS A 119 -9.60 -12.86 6.06
CA HIS A 119 -8.64 -13.88 6.45
C HIS A 119 -8.40 -14.89 5.33
N VAL A 120 -7.18 -15.38 5.19
CA VAL A 120 -6.80 -16.29 4.11
C VAL A 120 -7.60 -17.59 4.11
N ASP A 121 -8.01 -18.07 5.27
CA ASP A 121 -8.84 -19.28 5.38
C ASP A 121 -10.23 -19.14 4.77
N ASP A 122 -10.70 -17.93 4.53
CA ASP A 122 -12.01 -17.66 3.90
C ASP A 122 -11.92 -17.63 2.35
N LEU A 123 -10.73 -17.81 1.78
CA LEU A 123 -10.60 -17.94 0.33
C LEU A 123 -11.46 -19.11 -0.18
N ALA A 124 -12.47 -18.80 -0.96
CA ALA A 124 -13.37 -19.76 -1.55
C ALA A 124 -12.96 -20.04 -3.01
N PHE A 125 -12.33 -21.19 -3.24
CA PHE A 125 -11.91 -21.59 -4.58
C PHE A 125 -13.11 -21.99 -5.44
N THR A 126 -13.13 -21.52 -6.67
CA THR A 126 -14.14 -21.90 -7.64
C THR A 126 -13.87 -23.34 -8.07
N ALA A 127 -14.72 -24.28 -7.66
CA ALA A 127 -14.58 -25.68 -8.04
C ALA A 127 -14.46 -25.79 -9.57
N GLY A 128 -13.42 -26.50 -10.03
CA GLY A 128 -13.01 -26.60 -11.43
C GLY A 128 -14.04 -27.20 -12.35
N ARG A 129 -15.11 -26.48 -12.61
CA ARG A 129 -15.98 -26.72 -13.74
C ARG A 129 -15.39 -26.02 -14.96
N ALA A 130 -14.79 -26.81 -15.84
CA ALA A 130 -14.36 -26.36 -17.16
C ALA A 130 -15.44 -25.49 -17.77
N ALA A 131 -15.26 -24.17 -17.70
CA ALA A 131 -16.19 -23.20 -18.26
C ALA A 131 -16.09 -23.29 -19.77
N ARG A 132 -16.94 -24.09 -20.40
CA ARG A 132 -17.25 -23.97 -21.83
C ARG A 132 -17.95 -22.65 -22.02
N SER A 133 -17.27 -21.75 -22.72
CA SER A 133 -17.82 -20.62 -23.47
C SER A 133 -18.99 -19.84 -22.85
N THR A 134 -18.69 -18.77 -22.15
CA THR A 134 -19.53 -17.56 -22.11
C THR A 134 -18.64 -16.36 -21.76
N SER A 135 -18.94 -15.20 -22.31
CA SER A 135 -18.22 -13.93 -22.23
C SER A 135 -18.23 -13.25 -20.85
N ASP A 136 -18.53 -13.96 -19.80
CA ASP A 136 -18.61 -13.40 -18.44
C ASP A 136 -17.27 -13.57 -17.71
N GLU A 137 -16.63 -12.45 -17.45
CA GLU A 137 -15.32 -12.34 -16.83
C GLU A 137 -15.28 -12.93 -15.40
N ARG A 138 -16.39 -12.84 -14.67
CA ARG A 138 -16.55 -13.36 -13.30
C ARG A 138 -16.43 -14.88 -13.20
N ARG A 139 -16.65 -15.61 -14.30
CA ARG A 139 -16.49 -17.07 -14.35
C ARG A 139 -15.05 -17.56 -14.52
N ARG A 140 -14.08 -16.63 -14.65
CA ARG A 140 -12.66 -16.95 -14.85
C ARG A 140 -11.80 -16.71 -13.61
N ASP A 141 -12.38 -16.13 -12.56
CA ASP A 141 -11.65 -15.88 -11.34
C ASP A 141 -11.54 -17.20 -10.54
N PRO A 142 -10.31 -17.58 -10.11
CA PRO A 142 -10.06 -18.88 -9.50
C PRO A 142 -10.63 -19.00 -8.09
N ALA A 143 -10.92 -17.88 -7.44
CA ALA A 143 -11.42 -17.80 -6.07
C ALA A 143 -12.18 -16.50 -5.85
N THR A 144 -12.93 -16.44 -4.74
CA THR A 144 -13.48 -15.21 -4.16
C THR A 144 -13.01 -15.06 -2.72
N TRP A 145 -13.03 -13.84 -2.18
CA TRP A 145 -12.56 -13.56 -0.84
C TRP A 145 -13.58 -12.73 -0.06
N PRO A 146 -14.41 -13.35 0.79
CA PRO A 146 -15.36 -12.64 1.62
C PRO A 146 -14.65 -11.89 2.75
N ALA A 147 -15.11 -10.66 2.99
CA ALA A 147 -14.68 -9.86 4.13
C ALA A 147 -15.36 -10.36 5.41
N ARG A 148 -14.63 -10.31 6.53
CA ARG A 148 -15.16 -10.69 7.85
C ARG A 148 -15.83 -9.52 8.54
N ARG A 149 -15.14 -8.38 8.61
CA ARG A 149 -15.59 -7.26 9.46
C ARG A 149 -15.13 -5.91 8.91
N LEU A 150 -15.98 -4.90 9.11
CA LEU A 150 -15.66 -3.49 8.90
C LEU A 150 -15.31 -2.84 10.24
N HIS A 151 -14.12 -2.23 10.33
CA HIS A 151 -13.67 -1.44 11.48
C HIS A 151 -13.75 0.05 11.15
N ARG A 152 -14.14 0.86 12.13
CA ARG A 152 -14.28 2.32 11.97
C ARG A 152 -13.61 3.07 13.15
N PRO A 153 -12.30 2.92 13.33
CA PRO A 153 -11.61 3.64 14.39
C PRO A 153 -11.65 5.14 14.13
N THR A 154 -11.79 5.92 15.18
CA THR A 154 -11.81 7.39 15.16
C THR A 154 -10.62 7.94 15.93
N LEU A 155 -10.14 9.11 15.52
CA LEU A 155 -9.11 9.82 16.28
C LEU A 155 -9.75 10.45 17.52
N PRO A 156 -9.25 10.16 18.74
CA PRO A 156 -9.73 10.80 19.94
C PRO A 156 -9.64 12.33 19.85
N GLY A 157 -10.70 13.02 20.24
CA GLY A 157 -10.77 14.49 20.23
C GLY A 157 -10.93 15.13 18.85
N SER A 158 -11.23 14.35 17.81
CA SER A 158 -11.54 14.86 16.48
C SER A 158 -12.99 14.60 16.09
N ASP A 159 -13.71 15.65 15.72
CA ASP A 159 -15.09 15.56 15.21
C ASP A 159 -15.12 15.04 13.75
N ASP A 160 -14.01 15.21 13.01
CA ASP A 160 -13.91 14.75 11.63
C ASP A 160 -13.48 13.27 11.57
N PRO A 161 -14.26 12.40 10.92
CA PRO A 161 -13.90 11.00 10.73
C PRO A 161 -12.55 10.86 10.00
N PHE A 162 -11.71 9.94 10.47
CA PHE A 162 -10.46 9.62 9.78
C PHE A 162 -10.74 8.87 8.48
N ARG A 163 -10.15 9.33 7.37
CA ARG A 163 -10.32 8.74 6.03
C ARG A 163 -9.17 7.78 5.72
N TRP A 164 -9.46 6.52 5.73
CA TRP A 164 -8.53 5.43 5.43
C TRP A 164 -8.26 5.36 3.93
N SER A 165 -7.33 6.18 3.42
CA SER A 165 -7.06 6.26 1.98
C SER A 165 -5.97 5.30 1.54
N PHE A 166 -4.95 5.09 2.37
CA PHE A 166 -3.85 4.15 2.18
C PHE A 166 -3.40 3.60 3.52
N MET A 167 -2.70 2.46 3.53
CA MET A 167 -2.22 1.83 4.75
C MET A 167 -1.09 0.84 4.47
N ASP A 168 -0.25 0.60 5.48
CA ASP A 168 0.75 -0.47 5.51
C ASP A 168 0.98 -0.94 6.95
N LEU A 169 1.61 -2.09 7.15
CA LEU A 169 1.99 -2.56 8.47
C LEU A 169 3.45 -2.24 8.77
N ALA A 170 3.67 -1.61 9.91
CA ALA A 170 5.00 -1.47 10.46
C ALA A 170 5.53 -2.80 11.02
N PRO A 171 6.86 -2.98 11.11
CA PRO A 171 7.45 -4.12 11.81
C PRO A 171 6.97 -4.21 13.26
N PRO A 172 6.93 -5.42 13.86
CA PRO A 172 6.59 -5.57 15.27
C PRO A 172 7.48 -4.68 16.15
N GLY A 173 6.88 -4.01 17.12
CA GLY A 173 7.59 -3.13 18.05
C GLY A 173 8.10 -1.82 17.45
N TRP A 174 7.76 -1.52 16.18
CA TRP A 174 8.10 -0.22 15.59
C TRP A 174 7.41 0.91 16.37
N SER A 175 8.18 1.92 16.71
CA SER A 175 7.71 3.17 17.31
C SER A 175 8.43 4.33 16.66
N SER A 176 7.74 5.45 16.49
CA SER A 176 8.38 6.67 16.01
C SER A 176 9.46 7.13 17.01
N SER A 177 10.44 7.89 16.52
CA SER A 177 11.53 8.41 17.36
C SER A 177 11.03 9.21 18.56
N GLU A 178 9.90 9.90 18.44
CA GLU A 178 9.27 10.64 19.54
C GLU A 178 8.62 9.75 20.59
N GLU A 179 8.00 8.65 20.17
CA GLU A 179 7.40 7.69 21.10
C GLU A 179 8.43 6.89 21.87
N ARG A 180 9.60 6.58 21.28
CA ARG A 180 10.71 5.96 21.98
C ARG A 180 11.24 6.84 23.11
N LYS A 181 11.31 8.14 22.93
CA LYS A 181 11.69 9.11 23.98
C LYS A 181 10.71 9.09 25.16
N ARG A 182 9.43 8.75 24.93
CA ARG A 182 8.41 8.68 25.99
C ARG A 182 8.32 7.31 26.68
N ARG A 183 8.78 6.22 26.05
CA ARG A 183 8.63 4.83 26.52
C ARG A 183 9.86 4.22 27.21
N SER A 184 10.83 4.98 27.66
CA SER A 184 11.96 4.41 28.41
C SER A 184 11.45 3.72 29.68
N GLY A 185 11.30 2.40 29.68
CA GLY A 185 11.11 1.62 30.89
C GLY A 185 10.16 0.41 30.92
N VAL A 186 9.58 -0.08 29.83
CA VAL A 186 8.73 -1.29 29.90
C VAL A 186 9.04 -2.28 28.78
N GLU A 187 9.68 -3.40 29.14
CA GLU A 187 9.75 -4.61 28.31
C GLU A 187 8.43 -5.40 28.44
N THR A 188 7.76 -5.69 27.33
CA THR A 188 6.61 -6.60 27.29
C THR A 188 6.89 -7.79 26.38
N THR A 189 6.94 -8.97 26.97
CA THR A 189 7.09 -10.29 26.36
C THR A 189 5.72 -10.92 26.12
N THR A 190 5.03 -10.52 25.08
CA THR A 190 3.92 -11.25 24.43
C THR A 190 3.98 -10.87 22.96
N ALA A 191 3.42 -11.67 22.05
CA ALA A 191 3.38 -11.34 20.61
C ALA A 191 2.92 -9.88 20.47
N SER A 192 3.89 -8.99 20.23
CA SER A 192 3.64 -7.54 20.27
C SER A 192 2.68 -7.18 19.16
N PRO A 193 1.62 -6.41 19.42
CA PRO A 193 0.74 -5.90 18.39
C PRO A 193 1.55 -5.26 17.26
N ARG A 194 1.10 -5.39 16.03
CA ARG A 194 1.74 -4.76 14.88
C ARG A 194 1.05 -3.44 14.56
N PRO A 195 1.80 -2.33 14.46
CA PRO A 195 1.21 -1.05 14.12
C PRO A 195 0.73 -1.01 12.67
N LEU A 196 -0.56 -0.78 12.45
CA LEU A 196 -1.14 -0.42 11.17
C LEU A 196 -0.98 1.08 10.98
N LEU A 197 -0.18 1.48 10.01
CA LEU A 197 -0.02 2.86 9.58
C LEU A 197 -1.10 3.19 8.56
N ALA A 198 -1.69 4.35 8.65
CA ALA A 198 -2.70 4.81 7.71
C ALA A 198 -2.62 6.31 7.48
N GLY A 199 -3.18 6.78 6.36
CA GLY A 199 -3.24 8.19 6.09
C GLY A 199 -4.40 8.62 5.21
N GLU A 200 -4.59 9.92 5.17
CA GLU A 200 -5.64 10.57 4.40
C GLU A 200 -5.09 11.19 3.13
N TYR A 201 -5.72 10.85 2.00
CA TYR A 201 -5.48 11.58 0.75
C TYR A 201 -6.16 12.95 0.82
N GLY A 202 -5.37 14.02 0.73
CA GLY A 202 -5.87 15.39 0.74
C GLY A 202 -5.15 16.27 -0.27
N ARG A 203 -5.90 17.20 -0.91
CA ARG A 203 -5.41 18.29 -1.75
C ARG A 203 -6.31 19.51 -1.55
N GLY A 204 -5.75 20.71 -1.76
CA GLY A 204 -6.56 21.94 -1.73
C GLY A 204 -7.21 22.20 -0.36
N GLY A 205 -6.44 22.11 0.72
CA GLY A 205 -6.92 22.35 2.08
C GLY A 205 -7.69 21.19 2.73
N LYS A 206 -7.76 20.03 2.08
CA LYS A 206 -8.29 18.82 2.70
C LYS A 206 -7.25 18.17 3.62
N SER A 207 -7.72 17.55 4.70
CA SER A 207 -6.90 16.86 5.70
C SER A 207 -5.92 15.86 5.10
N THR A 208 -4.71 15.85 5.65
CA THR A 208 -3.58 14.99 5.28
C THR A 208 -3.02 14.29 6.52
N ARG A 209 -3.89 13.90 7.46
CA ARG A 209 -3.49 13.25 8.70
C ARG A 209 -2.86 11.89 8.45
N LEU A 210 -1.83 11.59 9.22
CA LEU A 210 -1.24 10.25 9.37
C LEU A 210 -1.62 9.71 10.75
N ALA A 211 -1.87 8.42 10.84
CA ALA A 211 -2.26 7.79 12.09
C ALA A 211 -1.72 6.36 12.18
N ARG A 212 -1.68 5.86 13.42
CA ARG A 212 -1.28 4.52 13.80
C ARG A 212 -2.35 3.84 14.64
N LEU A 213 -2.58 2.56 14.39
CA LEU A 213 -3.48 1.69 15.14
C LEU A 213 -2.78 0.37 15.42
N GLU A 214 -2.78 -0.07 16.67
CA GLU A 214 -2.24 -1.39 17.01
C GLU A 214 -3.22 -2.49 16.57
N MET A 215 -2.68 -3.53 15.92
CA MET A 215 -3.46 -4.65 15.42
C MET A 215 -2.99 -5.96 16.06
N SER A 216 -3.95 -6.84 16.38
CA SER A 216 -3.68 -8.20 16.83
C SER A 216 -4.79 -9.13 16.34
N ASN A 217 -4.42 -10.23 15.68
CA ASN A 217 -5.37 -11.23 15.17
C ASN A 217 -6.54 -10.62 14.36
N GLY A 218 -6.24 -9.69 13.47
CA GLY A 218 -7.23 -9.04 12.62
C GLY A 218 -8.12 -8.02 13.32
N GLN A 219 -7.85 -7.66 14.58
CA GLN A 219 -8.65 -6.74 15.39
C GLN A 219 -7.81 -5.52 15.83
N PRO A 220 -8.41 -4.32 15.85
CA PRO A 220 -7.82 -3.16 16.52
C PRO A 220 -7.60 -3.41 18.00
N VAL A 221 -6.48 -2.94 18.53
CA VAL A 221 -6.14 -2.94 19.95
C VAL A 221 -5.91 -1.50 20.40
N GLY A 222 -6.79 -0.97 21.24
CA GLY A 222 -6.74 0.42 21.71
C GLY A 222 -7.23 1.42 20.67
N ASP A 223 -6.81 2.67 20.85
CA ASP A 223 -7.27 3.81 20.07
C ASP A 223 -6.38 4.08 18.83
N LEU A 224 -6.95 4.80 17.87
CA LEU A 224 -6.21 5.36 16.75
C LEU A 224 -5.38 6.56 17.24
N HIS A 225 -4.07 6.54 16.99
CA HIS A 225 -3.14 7.59 17.41
C HIS A 225 -2.70 8.44 16.22
N ALA A 226 -2.83 9.76 16.34
CA ALA A 226 -2.31 10.69 15.34
C ALA A 226 -0.76 10.67 15.32
N LEU A 227 -0.20 10.65 14.11
CA LEU A 227 1.24 10.77 13.87
C LEU A 227 1.62 12.16 13.31
N GLY A 228 0.62 13.02 13.08
CA GLY A 228 0.79 14.35 12.49
C GLY A 228 0.17 14.46 11.10
N GLU A 229 0.53 15.51 10.39
CA GLU A 229 0.10 15.76 9.01
C GLU A 229 1.23 15.50 8.03
N GLY A 230 0.89 15.08 6.83
CA GLY A 230 1.82 14.82 5.75
C GLY A 230 1.63 15.77 4.56
N PRO A 231 2.42 15.59 3.50
CA PRO A 231 2.33 16.40 2.29
C PRO A 231 1.00 16.18 1.55
N ALA A 232 0.54 17.20 0.84
CA ALA A 232 -0.64 17.09 -0.01
C ALA A 232 -0.43 16.03 -1.12
N GLY A 233 -1.47 15.24 -1.38
CA GLY A 233 -1.47 14.23 -2.43
C GLY A 233 -0.80 12.92 -2.04
N MET A 234 -0.72 12.62 -0.73
CA MET A 234 -0.25 11.32 -0.23
C MET A 234 -1.09 10.18 -0.79
N GLN A 235 -0.42 9.08 -1.16
CA GLN A 235 -1.06 7.88 -1.71
C GLN A 235 -0.62 6.60 -1.00
N GLY A 236 0.47 6.62 -0.26
CA GLY A 236 0.97 5.48 0.48
C GLY A 236 1.89 5.89 1.61
N VAL A 237 2.00 5.03 2.62
CA VAL A 237 2.91 5.16 3.75
C VAL A 237 3.51 3.80 4.08
N THR A 238 4.78 3.77 4.42
CA THR A 238 5.45 2.60 5.00
C THR A 238 6.55 3.06 5.95
N THR A 239 7.19 2.13 6.65
CA THR A 239 8.35 2.46 7.48
C THR A 239 9.63 2.47 6.65
N TYR A 240 10.59 3.30 7.03
CA TYR A 240 11.95 3.29 6.51
C TYR A 240 12.93 3.57 7.66
N ALA A 241 13.61 2.53 8.11
CA ALA A 241 14.31 2.57 9.40
C ALA A 241 13.37 3.08 10.52
N ASP A 242 13.74 4.17 11.19
CA ASP A 242 12.95 4.78 12.26
C ASP A 242 11.97 5.87 11.78
N ALA A 243 11.90 6.09 10.48
CA ALA A 243 11.08 7.12 9.86
C ALA A 243 9.88 6.51 9.12
N LEU A 244 8.93 7.36 8.75
CA LEU A 244 7.89 7.05 7.79
C LEU A 244 8.36 7.45 6.39
N LEU A 245 8.12 6.59 5.40
CA LEU A 245 8.27 6.90 3.99
C LEU A 245 6.89 7.06 3.37
N VAL A 246 6.65 8.21 2.76
CA VAL A 246 5.35 8.57 2.18
C VAL A 246 5.50 8.79 0.68
N SER A 247 4.63 8.21 -0.13
CA SER A 247 4.50 8.53 -1.55
C SER A 247 3.51 9.66 -1.78
N THR A 248 3.79 10.53 -2.76
CA THR A 248 2.85 11.55 -3.23
C THR A 248 2.68 11.49 -4.73
N SER A 249 1.44 11.52 -5.19
CA SER A 249 1.11 11.58 -6.62
C SER A 249 1.10 13.02 -7.11
N ALA A 250 1.66 13.25 -8.30
CA ALA A 250 1.63 14.55 -8.98
C ALA A 250 0.66 14.54 -10.19
N GLY A 251 -0.25 13.55 -10.22
CA GLY A 251 -1.27 13.40 -11.26
C GLY A 251 -0.78 12.58 -12.48
N PRO A 252 -1.58 12.54 -13.57
CA PRO A 252 -1.41 11.57 -14.64
C PRO A 252 -0.21 11.84 -15.58
N TRP A 253 0.43 12.98 -15.47
CA TRP A 253 1.49 13.39 -16.39
C TRP A 253 2.84 13.60 -15.72
N ARG A 254 2.89 13.64 -14.40
CA ARG A 254 4.11 13.93 -13.64
C ARG A 254 4.43 12.76 -12.73
N ARG A 255 5.73 12.51 -12.57
CA ARG A 255 6.23 11.53 -11.60
C ARG A 255 5.92 11.99 -10.19
N GLY A 256 5.58 11.01 -9.35
CA GLY A 256 5.40 11.20 -7.92
C GLY A 256 6.71 11.43 -7.19
N SER A 257 6.61 11.75 -5.91
CA SER A 257 7.75 11.93 -5.02
C SER A 257 7.65 10.99 -3.82
N LEU A 258 8.80 10.78 -3.17
CA LEU A 258 8.89 10.10 -1.89
C LEU A 258 9.36 11.12 -0.84
N HIS A 259 8.81 11.03 0.36
CA HIS A 259 9.11 11.91 1.49
C HIS A 259 9.41 11.07 2.72
N LEU A 260 10.44 11.47 3.49
CA LEU A 260 10.71 10.88 4.79
C LEU A 260 10.19 11.80 5.90
N ALA A 261 9.60 11.20 6.92
CA ALA A 261 9.10 11.87 8.11
C ALA A 261 9.56 11.17 9.38
N GLY A 262 9.90 11.91 10.43
CA GLY A 262 10.10 11.35 11.75
C GLY A 262 11.42 10.60 11.98
N GLY A 263 12.51 10.93 11.26
CA GLY A 263 13.88 10.45 11.56
C GLY A 263 14.65 11.40 12.49
N PRO A 264 15.86 11.01 12.99
CA PRO A 264 16.71 11.89 13.77
C PRO A 264 17.12 13.13 12.97
N SER A 265 17.02 14.29 13.59
CA SER A 265 17.29 15.59 12.96
C SER A 265 18.75 15.69 12.48
N THR A 266 18.95 15.64 11.18
CA THR A 266 20.20 16.02 10.53
C THR A 266 19.89 17.14 9.54
N GLU A 267 20.47 18.31 9.70
CA GLU A 267 20.28 19.45 8.80
C GLU A 267 20.82 19.14 7.41
N LEU A 268 19.97 19.27 6.39
CA LEU A 268 20.37 19.16 4.98
C LEU A 268 20.60 20.56 4.39
N SER A 269 21.72 20.75 3.74
CA SER A 269 21.98 21.94 2.93
C SER A 269 21.25 21.80 1.58
N GLU A 270 20.62 22.88 1.11
CA GLU A 270 19.85 22.93 -0.13
C GLU A 270 20.69 22.69 -1.40
N THR A 271 22.01 22.72 -1.30
CA THR A 271 22.94 22.62 -2.43
C THR A 271 23.17 21.18 -2.94
N ASP A 272 22.82 20.15 -2.17
CA ASP A 272 23.11 18.76 -2.53
C ASP A 272 22.02 18.07 -3.41
N VAL A 273 20.94 18.77 -3.71
CA VAL A 273 19.74 18.17 -4.32
C VAL A 273 19.83 18.06 -5.87
N ASP A 274 20.72 18.78 -6.51
CA ASP A 274 20.70 18.95 -8.00
C ASP A 274 21.82 18.21 -8.76
N GLN A 275 22.76 17.56 -8.08
CA GLN A 275 23.79 16.80 -8.77
C GLN A 275 23.41 15.32 -8.92
N GLY A 276 22.95 15.00 -10.07
CA GLY A 276 22.36 13.78 -10.63
C GLY A 276 23.08 12.44 -10.50
N ALA A 277 23.68 12.08 -9.38
CA ALA A 277 24.15 10.72 -9.13
C ALA A 277 22.99 9.81 -8.69
N PRO A 278 22.91 8.54 -9.15
CA PRO A 278 21.95 7.57 -8.65
C PRO A 278 22.40 7.11 -7.25
N GLY A 279 22.02 7.87 -6.22
CA GLY A 279 22.19 7.44 -4.84
C GLY A 279 21.14 6.40 -4.47
N THR A 280 21.52 5.41 -3.69
CA THR A 280 20.59 4.48 -3.05
C THR A 280 19.83 5.23 -1.93
N LEU A 281 18.61 4.83 -1.60
CA LEU A 281 17.86 5.41 -0.49
C LEU A 281 18.63 5.43 0.85
N PRO A 282 19.51 4.44 1.20
CA PRO A 282 20.38 4.51 2.37
C PRO A 282 21.37 5.67 2.39
N GLU A 283 21.95 6.00 1.25
CA GLU A 283 22.88 7.16 1.17
C GLU A 283 22.14 8.49 1.34
N LEU A 284 20.87 8.51 0.96
CA LEU A 284 19.99 9.66 1.13
C LEU A 284 19.36 9.71 2.54
N ALA A 285 19.09 8.55 3.18
CA ALA A 285 18.53 8.46 4.53
C ALA A 285 19.51 8.90 5.62
N GLY A 286 20.80 8.72 5.44
CA GLY A 286 21.83 9.25 6.36
C GLY A 286 21.82 10.79 6.48
N ARG A 287 20.99 11.46 5.68
CA ARG A 287 20.85 12.91 5.60
C ARG A 287 19.45 13.43 5.98
N ALA A 288 18.52 12.58 6.39
CA ALA A 288 17.12 12.96 6.62
C ALA A 288 16.75 12.95 8.11
N GLY A 289 16.41 14.10 8.64
CA GLY A 289 15.80 14.23 9.94
C GLY A 289 15.05 15.54 10.06
N ARG A 290 13.71 15.48 9.76
CA ARG A 290 12.80 16.59 10.03
C ARG A 290 11.53 16.07 10.70
N PRO A 291 10.94 16.83 11.64
CA PRO A 291 9.65 16.48 12.26
C PRO A 291 8.55 16.35 11.21
N ALA A 292 7.48 15.63 11.54
CA ALA A 292 6.37 15.35 10.63
C ALA A 292 5.71 16.60 10.02
N ASP A 293 5.80 17.72 10.71
CA ASP A 293 5.31 19.04 10.31
C ASP A 293 6.17 19.71 9.21
N GLU A 294 7.39 19.21 8.93
CA GLU A 294 8.27 19.74 7.87
C GLU A 294 8.33 18.87 6.61
N LEU A 295 7.40 17.95 6.40
CA LEU A 295 7.31 17.08 5.22
C LEU A 295 7.16 17.81 3.86
N ALA A 296 7.07 19.14 3.85
CA ALA A 296 6.84 19.91 2.65
C ALA A 296 7.99 19.95 1.62
N SER A 297 9.20 19.57 2.01
CA SER A 297 10.39 19.56 1.14
C SER A 297 11.10 18.21 1.16
N GLY A 298 10.47 17.18 0.59
CA GLY A 298 11.05 15.85 0.50
C GLY A 298 12.25 15.80 -0.44
N PRO A 299 13.38 15.19 -0.03
CA PRO A 299 14.60 15.10 -0.82
C PRO A 299 14.47 14.23 -2.08
N PHE A 300 13.36 13.51 -2.26
CA PHE A 300 13.20 12.52 -3.32
C PHE A 300 12.18 12.93 -4.39
N ARG A 301 12.33 14.12 -4.94
CA ARG A 301 11.47 14.60 -6.03
C ARG A 301 11.55 13.69 -7.25
N ARG A 302 10.38 13.38 -7.84
CA ARG A 302 10.27 12.54 -9.05
C ARG A 302 10.86 11.12 -8.88
N ALA A 303 10.94 10.64 -7.65
CA ALA A 303 11.48 9.32 -7.32
C ALA A 303 10.48 8.20 -7.64
N ALA A 304 9.20 8.45 -7.45
CA ALA A 304 8.12 7.49 -7.65
C ALA A 304 7.53 7.56 -9.08
N PRO A 305 6.78 6.52 -9.53
CA PRO A 305 6.21 6.50 -10.88
C PRO A 305 5.13 7.57 -11.10
N ILE A 306 4.77 7.76 -12.37
CA ILE A 306 3.57 8.52 -12.74
C ILE A 306 2.34 7.76 -12.23
N GLY A 307 1.45 8.46 -11.47
CA GLY A 307 0.29 7.83 -10.86
C GLY A 307 0.68 6.80 -9.81
N VAL A 308 1.69 7.13 -9.00
CA VAL A 308 2.05 6.32 -7.83
C VAL A 308 0.87 6.25 -6.87
N GLU A 309 0.66 5.05 -6.37
CA GLU A 309 -0.31 4.75 -5.33
C GLU A 309 0.41 4.28 -4.06
N ASP A 310 -0.12 3.28 -3.39
CA ASP A 310 0.34 2.78 -2.10
C ASP A 310 1.81 2.29 -2.09
N LEU A 311 2.36 2.14 -0.90
CA LEU A 311 3.72 1.67 -0.63
C LEU A 311 3.69 0.50 0.34
N THR A 312 4.58 -0.46 0.14
CA THR A 312 4.82 -1.53 1.11
C THR A 312 6.28 -1.98 1.10
N ARG A 313 6.69 -2.73 2.11
CA ARG A 313 7.99 -3.41 2.18
C ARG A 313 7.80 -4.92 2.25
N ASP A 314 8.70 -5.64 1.60
CA ASP A 314 8.78 -7.10 1.77
C ASP A 314 9.68 -7.47 2.96
N ASP A 315 9.76 -8.78 3.25
CA ASP A 315 10.52 -9.35 4.37
C ASP A 315 12.03 -9.08 4.27
N LEU A 316 12.52 -8.72 3.08
CA LEU A 316 13.91 -8.32 2.84
C LEU A 316 14.09 -6.79 2.91
N GLY A 317 13.06 -6.06 3.30
CA GLY A 317 13.06 -4.62 3.40
C GLY A 317 13.01 -3.87 2.06
N ARG A 318 12.78 -4.56 0.94
CA ARG A 318 12.69 -3.94 -0.38
C ARG A 318 11.36 -3.20 -0.53
N LEU A 319 11.41 -2.02 -1.11
CA LEU A 319 10.23 -1.17 -1.31
C LEU A 319 9.49 -1.55 -2.59
N TRP A 320 8.16 -1.55 -2.49
CA TRP A 320 7.25 -1.84 -3.59
C TRP A 320 6.17 -0.78 -3.70
N THR A 321 5.75 -0.51 -4.93
CA THR A 321 4.64 0.38 -5.24
C THR A 321 3.94 -0.02 -6.53
N VAL A 322 2.81 0.59 -6.82
CA VAL A 322 2.03 0.36 -8.04
C VAL A 322 1.69 1.70 -8.70
N GLY A 323 1.66 1.71 -10.03
CA GLY A 323 1.17 2.82 -10.82
C GLY A 323 -0.21 2.53 -11.40
N GLU A 324 -1.15 3.50 -11.32
CA GLU A 324 -2.57 3.28 -11.62
C GLU A 324 -2.98 3.51 -13.09
N HIS A 325 -2.26 4.36 -13.83
CA HIS A 325 -2.77 4.87 -15.12
C HIS A 325 -2.68 3.86 -16.27
N PRO A 326 -3.74 3.68 -17.07
CA PRO A 326 -3.74 2.83 -18.25
C PRO A 326 -2.54 3.10 -19.18
N GLY A 327 -1.91 2.03 -19.67
CA GLY A 327 -0.70 2.09 -20.50
C GLY A 327 0.60 2.36 -19.75
N ARG A 328 0.52 2.74 -18.46
CA ARG A 328 1.67 3.01 -17.59
C ARG A 328 1.61 2.22 -16.28
N ARG A 329 0.64 1.34 -16.13
CA ARG A 329 0.48 0.50 -14.96
C ARG A 329 1.68 -0.41 -14.82
N ALA A 330 2.27 -0.39 -13.65
CA ALA A 330 3.37 -1.29 -13.33
C ALA A 330 3.37 -1.58 -11.84
N VAL A 331 3.77 -2.77 -11.49
CA VAL A 331 4.31 -3.08 -10.16
C VAL A 331 5.79 -2.73 -10.21
N LEU A 332 6.25 -1.97 -9.24
CA LEU A 332 7.64 -1.50 -9.21
C LEU A 332 8.31 -1.89 -7.90
N ARG A 333 9.56 -2.37 -8.03
CA ARG A 333 10.50 -2.39 -6.92
C ARG A 333 11.32 -1.11 -6.99
N LEU A 334 11.41 -0.43 -5.86
CA LEU A 334 12.21 0.77 -5.70
C LEU A 334 13.54 0.43 -5.00
N HIS A 335 14.57 1.22 -5.24
CA HIS A 335 15.78 1.18 -4.43
C HIS A 335 15.41 1.53 -2.98
N GLY A 336 15.77 0.65 -2.06
CA GLY A 336 15.57 0.78 -0.63
C GLY A 336 16.90 1.06 0.09
#